data_0659ce8a7253eb94bd50a7a033c72396
#
_entry.id   0659ce8a7253eb94bd50a7a033c72396
#
_cell.length_a   1.000
_cell.length_b   1.000
_cell.length_c   1.000
_cell.angle_alpha   90.00
_cell.angle_beta   90.00
_cell.angle_gamma   90.00
#
_symmetry.space_group_name_H-M   'P 1'
#
loop_
_entity.id
_entity.type
_entity.pdbx_description
1 polymer ?
#
loop_
_entity_poly.entity_id
_entity_poly.type
_entity_poly.pdbx_seq_one_letter_code
_entity_poly.pdbx_strand_id
1 'polypeptide(L)'
;AHVCEKNKWESIETPGYGKGFTAVAEEFVRLLGYLDHLVNMKKMNVILLSHVAVKPFNDPTNEGYDRWEMRCHKKVNHLIKDWVDFNLFANYDVNVDKDGSKNRATSYGNRSLHTKFSAGFDAKSRLDIPPKLAFEWDAFINAYKAALSPAQPILAKGVK
;
A
#
# COMPACT_ATOMS: atom_id res chain seq x y z
N ALA A 1 19.04 13.44 -0.87
CA ALA A 1 19.66 14.63 -1.45
C ALA A 1 18.99 15.92 -0.96
N HIS A 2 17.77 16.28 -1.36
CA HIS A 2 17.11 17.56 -1.05
C HIS A 2 17.14 17.98 0.42
N VAL A 3 16.77 17.09 1.37
CA VAL A 3 16.77 17.42 2.80
C VAL A 3 18.19 17.67 3.33
N CYS A 4 19.18 16.92 2.86
CA CYS A 4 20.57 17.10 3.25
C CYS A 4 21.13 18.42 2.71
N GLU A 5 20.87 18.74 1.46
CA GLU A 5 21.27 20.03 0.83
C GLU A 5 20.68 21.22 1.57
N LYS A 6 19.36 21.19 1.83
CA LYS A 6 18.63 22.24 2.54
C LYS A 6 19.18 22.52 3.93
N ASN A 7 19.58 21.47 4.64
CA ASN A 7 20.07 21.57 6.01
C ASN A 7 21.60 21.56 6.11
N LYS A 8 22.32 21.51 4.98
CA LYS A 8 23.79 21.42 4.91
C LYS A 8 24.34 20.22 5.66
N TRP A 9 23.66 19.06 5.55
CA TRP A 9 24.10 17.81 6.15
C TRP A 9 24.83 16.94 5.13
N GLU A 10 25.91 16.30 5.53
CA GLU A 10 26.65 15.35 4.69
C GLU A 10 25.80 14.10 4.40
N SER A 11 25.02 13.66 5.37
CA SER A 11 24.11 12.53 5.25
C SER A 11 22.85 12.75 6.06
N ILE A 12 21.84 11.90 5.84
CA ILE A 12 20.58 11.92 6.61
C ILE A 12 20.78 11.55 8.08
N GLU A 13 21.89 10.91 8.43
CA GLU A 13 22.23 10.50 9.78
C GLU A 13 23.05 11.55 10.55
N THR A 14 23.61 12.53 9.84
CA THR A 14 24.45 13.61 10.42
C THR A 14 23.84 14.27 11.67
N PRO A 15 22.53 14.63 11.73
CA PRO A 15 21.97 15.28 12.92
C PRO A 15 21.75 14.33 14.11
N GLY A 16 22.01 13.03 13.97
CA GLY A 16 21.84 12.03 15.01
C GLY A 16 20.38 11.80 15.46
N TYR A 17 20.19 10.80 16.33
CA TYR A 17 18.91 10.48 16.98
C TYR A 17 17.67 10.42 16.05
N GLY A 18 17.88 10.10 14.78
CA GLY A 18 16.80 9.99 13.78
C GLY A 18 16.17 11.33 13.36
N LYS A 19 16.75 12.47 13.72
CA LYS A 19 16.29 13.82 13.35
C LYS A 19 16.24 14.01 11.83
N GLY A 20 17.20 13.46 11.08
CA GLY A 20 17.19 13.53 9.62
C GLY A 20 15.99 12.84 9.01
N PHE A 21 15.58 11.68 9.52
CA PHE A 21 14.36 11.02 9.06
C PHE A 21 13.07 11.76 9.45
N THR A 22 13.10 12.54 10.54
CA THR A 22 11.99 13.44 10.89
C THR A 22 11.89 14.57 9.87
N ALA A 23 13.01 15.20 9.51
CA ALA A 23 13.03 16.24 8.47
C ALA A 23 12.57 15.72 7.10
N VAL A 24 12.89 14.46 6.74
CA VAL A 24 12.34 13.82 5.55
C VAL A 24 10.82 13.67 5.64
N ALA A 25 10.30 13.24 6.79
CA ALA A 25 8.85 13.10 6.99
C ALA A 25 8.15 14.46 6.87
N GLU A 26 8.72 15.54 7.38
CA GLU A 26 8.18 16.90 7.24
C GLU A 26 8.12 17.37 5.78
N GLU A 27 9.13 17.04 4.97
CA GLU A 27 9.09 17.33 3.53
C GLU A 27 8.02 16.50 2.81
N PHE A 28 7.81 15.25 3.23
CA PHE A 28 6.70 14.46 2.71
C PHE A 28 5.34 15.03 3.09
N VAL A 29 5.14 15.54 4.31
CA VAL A 29 3.92 16.25 4.69
C VAL A 29 3.64 17.43 3.76
N ARG A 30 4.67 18.22 3.42
CA ARG A 30 4.53 19.33 2.47
C ARG A 30 4.16 18.83 1.07
N LEU A 31 4.82 17.77 0.60
CA LEU A 31 4.50 17.16 -0.69
C LEU A 31 3.06 16.70 -0.75
N LEU A 32 2.60 15.97 0.28
CA LEU A 32 1.22 15.50 0.36
C LEU A 32 0.22 16.68 0.39
N GLY A 33 0.55 17.77 1.08
CA GLY A 33 -0.26 19.00 1.05
C GLY A 33 -0.37 19.62 -0.34
N TYR A 34 0.69 19.60 -1.15
CA TYR A 34 0.60 20.02 -2.56
C TYR A 34 -0.28 19.09 -3.39
N LEU A 35 -0.17 17.78 -3.15
CA LEU A 35 -1.01 16.78 -3.82
C LEU A 35 -2.48 16.95 -3.43
N ASP A 36 -2.79 17.23 -2.16
CA ASP A 36 -4.14 17.58 -1.70
C ASP A 36 -4.71 18.79 -2.44
N HIS A 37 -3.88 19.83 -2.66
CA HIS A 37 -4.30 20.96 -3.45
C HIS A 37 -4.68 20.56 -4.89
N LEU A 38 -3.89 19.70 -5.54
CA LEU A 38 -4.20 19.20 -6.89
C LEU A 38 -5.49 18.37 -6.90
N VAL A 39 -5.68 17.50 -5.91
CA VAL A 39 -6.90 16.68 -5.78
C VAL A 39 -8.13 17.60 -5.59
N ASN A 40 -8.06 18.53 -4.65
CA ASN A 40 -9.21 19.33 -4.25
C ASN A 40 -9.55 20.42 -5.28
N MET A 41 -8.55 21.14 -5.76
CA MET A 41 -8.76 22.29 -6.66
C MET A 41 -8.78 21.93 -8.14
N LYS A 42 -7.98 20.94 -8.53
CA LYS A 42 -7.89 20.51 -9.94
C LYS A 42 -8.67 19.25 -10.24
N LYS A 43 -9.26 18.61 -9.23
CA LYS A 43 -10.01 17.35 -9.35
C LYS A 43 -9.18 16.22 -9.99
N MET A 44 -7.88 16.21 -9.71
CA MET A 44 -6.94 15.21 -10.22
C MET A 44 -6.95 13.96 -9.35
N ASN A 45 -6.75 12.81 -9.97
CA ASN A 45 -6.39 11.60 -9.26
C ASN A 45 -4.87 11.54 -9.12
N VAL A 46 -4.40 11.15 -7.94
CA VAL A 46 -2.97 11.01 -7.65
C VAL A 46 -2.64 9.54 -7.45
N ILE A 47 -1.67 9.04 -8.19
CA ILE A 47 -1.16 7.67 -8.07
C ILE A 47 0.31 7.74 -7.66
N LEU A 48 0.63 7.21 -6.50
CA LEU A 48 1.99 7.07 -6.00
C LEU A 48 2.48 5.64 -6.25
N LEU A 49 3.62 5.48 -6.89
CA LEU A 49 4.24 4.18 -7.13
C LEU A 49 5.42 4.00 -6.18
N SER A 50 5.45 2.87 -5.50
CA SER A 50 6.54 2.50 -4.59
C SER A 50 7.01 1.08 -4.85
N HIS A 51 8.32 0.86 -4.78
CA HIS A 51 8.86 -0.48 -4.64
C HIS A 51 8.52 -1.06 -3.27
N VAL A 52 8.57 -2.38 -3.17
CA VAL A 52 8.39 -3.11 -1.92
C VAL A 52 9.67 -3.83 -1.52
N ALA A 53 9.78 -4.14 -0.24
CA ALA A 53 10.81 -5.00 0.32
C ALA A 53 10.18 -5.93 1.35
N VAL A 54 10.75 -7.11 1.51
CA VAL A 54 10.42 -8.00 2.61
C VAL A 54 11.05 -7.44 3.87
N LYS A 55 10.24 -7.30 4.93
CA LYS A 55 10.67 -6.81 6.24
C LYS A 55 10.11 -7.70 7.34
N PRO A 56 10.88 -7.95 8.40
CA PRO A 56 10.37 -8.63 9.58
C PRO A 56 9.29 -7.78 10.24
N PHE A 57 8.20 -8.44 10.60
CA PHE A 57 7.10 -7.86 11.33
C PHE A 57 6.93 -8.56 12.68
N ASN A 58 7.06 -7.82 13.76
CA ASN A 58 6.84 -8.31 15.11
C ASN A 58 5.37 -8.13 15.46
N ASP A 59 4.61 -9.21 15.35
CA ASP A 59 3.20 -9.24 15.74
C ASP A 59 3.11 -9.41 17.27
N PRO A 60 2.42 -8.51 18.00
CA PRO A 60 2.29 -8.64 19.45
C PRO A 60 1.42 -9.84 19.89
N THR A 61 0.69 -10.45 18.97
CA THR A 61 -0.24 -11.56 19.25
C THR A 61 0.22 -12.91 18.70
N ASN A 62 1.26 -12.93 17.85
CA ASN A 62 1.78 -14.12 17.19
C ASN A 62 3.31 -14.09 17.15
N GLU A 63 3.92 -15.19 16.71
CA GLU A 63 5.32 -15.18 16.35
C GLU A 63 5.60 -14.19 15.23
N GLY A 64 6.77 -13.57 15.26
CA GLY A 64 7.20 -12.64 14.21
C GLY A 64 7.30 -13.35 12.85
N TYR A 65 6.93 -12.63 11.78
CA TYR A 65 6.98 -13.14 10.42
C TYR A 65 7.44 -12.07 9.44
N ASP A 66 7.83 -12.48 8.25
CA ASP A 66 8.21 -11.58 7.17
C ASP A 66 7.01 -11.18 6.32
N ARG A 67 6.95 -9.90 5.94
CA ARG A 67 5.92 -9.41 5.03
C ARG A 67 6.45 -8.37 4.04
N TRP A 68 5.72 -8.19 2.95
CA TRP A 68 5.98 -7.14 1.98
C TRP A 68 5.49 -5.79 2.49
N GLU A 69 6.38 -4.80 2.49
CA GLU A 69 6.07 -3.42 2.85
C GLU A 69 6.68 -2.44 1.83
N MET A 70 6.13 -1.22 1.76
CA MET A 70 6.74 -0.15 0.97
C MET A 70 8.20 0.05 1.33
N ARG A 71 9.05 0.17 0.32
CA ARG A 71 10.49 0.40 0.47
C ARG A 71 10.79 1.87 0.77
N CYS A 72 10.29 2.35 1.89
CA CYS A 72 10.60 3.67 2.41
C CYS A 72 10.79 3.61 3.94
N HIS A 73 11.28 4.71 4.50
CA HIS A 73 11.45 4.80 5.94
C HIS A 73 10.08 4.75 6.64
N LYS A 74 10.01 4.09 7.81
CA LYS A 74 8.74 3.85 8.54
C LYS A 74 7.89 5.11 8.74
N LYS A 75 8.51 6.26 9.10
CA LYS A 75 7.78 7.52 9.30
C LYS A 75 7.06 7.98 8.03
N VAL A 76 7.70 7.87 6.87
CA VAL A 76 7.14 8.22 5.57
C VAL A 76 6.06 7.21 5.15
N ASN A 77 6.32 5.92 5.40
CA ASN A 77 5.37 4.85 5.11
C ASN A 77 4.03 5.09 5.81
N HIS A 78 4.05 5.41 7.12
CA HIS A 78 2.83 5.72 7.88
C HIS A 78 2.08 6.91 7.27
N LEU A 79 2.78 8.03 7.00
CA LEU A 79 2.17 9.23 6.41
C LEU A 79 1.47 8.93 5.08
N ILE A 80 2.12 8.20 4.18
CA ILE A 80 1.54 7.84 2.88
C ILE A 80 0.31 6.95 3.09
N LYS A 81 0.42 5.91 3.92
CA LYS A 81 -0.68 4.97 4.19
C LYS A 81 -1.89 5.64 4.81
N ASP A 82 -1.69 6.62 5.68
CA ASP A 82 -2.79 7.37 6.29
C ASP A 82 -3.47 8.30 5.28
N TRP A 83 -2.68 8.90 4.40
CA TRP A 83 -3.16 9.86 3.41
C TRP A 83 -3.94 9.21 2.26
N VAL A 84 -3.47 8.09 1.69
CA VAL A 84 -4.11 7.46 0.52
C VAL A 84 -5.46 6.82 0.86
N ASP A 85 -6.42 6.87 -0.08
CA ASP A 85 -7.67 6.12 0.00
C ASP A 85 -7.46 4.63 -0.25
N PHE A 86 -6.52 4.31 -1.12
CA PHE A 86 -6.15 2.94 -1.48
C PHE A 86 -4.64 2.75 -1.34
N ASN A 87 -4.23 1.77 -0.57
CA ASN A 87 -2.90 1.20 -0.59
C ASN A 87 -3.02 -0.18 -1.24
N LEU A 88 -2.56 -0.31 -2.48
CA LEU A 88 -2.76 -1.51 -3.28
C LEU A 88 -1.44 -2.25 -3.44
N PHE A 89 -1.44 -3.55 -3.18
CA PHE A 89 -0.28 -4.39 -3.38
C PHE A 89 -0.40 -5.17 -4.68
N ALA A 90 0.50 -4.90 -5.62
CA ALA A 90 0.59 -5.58 -6.90
C ALA A 90 1.65 -6.67 -6.87
N ASN A 91 1.29 -7.90 -7.22
CA ASN A 91 2.23 -9.00 -7.24
C ASN A 91 1.90 -10.00 -8.36
N TYR A 92 2.89 -10.80 -8.73
CA TYR A 92 2.67 -11.97 -9.57
C TYR A 92 1.97 -13.07 -8.79
N ASP A 93 1.07 -13.78 -9.45
CA ASP A 93 0.48 -15.00 -8.91
C ASP A 93 1.52 -16.12 -8.98
N VAL A 94 1.88 -16.64 -7.82
CA VAL A 94 2.87 -17.70 -7.69
C VAL A 94 2.20 -18.90 -7.00
N ASN A 95 2.29 -20.06 -7.63
CA ASN A 95 1.94 -21.33 -7.04
C ASN A 95 3.20 -21.99 -6.47
N VAL A 96 3.12 -22.43 -5.23
CA VAL A 96 4.22 -23.16 -4.58
C VAL A 96 3.78 -24.58 -4.33
N ASP A 97 4.33 -25.50 -5.10
CA ASP A 97 4.10 -26.93 -4.93
C ASP A 97 5.21 -27.54 -4.05
N LYS A 98 4.82 -28.42 -3.15
CA LYS A 98 5.75 -29.21 -2.35
C LYS A 98 6.11 -30.48 -3.13
N ASP A 99 7.36 -30.58 -3.56
CA ASP A 99 7.93 -31.76 -4.17
C ASP A 99 8.91 -32.40 -3.17
N GLY A 100 8.40 -33.33 -2.37
CA GLY A 100 9.14 -33.95 -1.25
C GLY A 100 9.56 -32.92 -0.21
N SER A 101 10.87 -32.77 0.01
CA SER A 101 11.45 -31.78 0.96
C SER A 101 11.72 -30.41 0.34
N LYS A 102 11.45 -30.22 -0.94
CA LYS A 102 11.74 -28.97 -1.67
C LYS A 102 10.46 -28.27 -2.08
N ASN A 103 10.45 -26.95 -1.94
CA ASN A 103 9.40 -26.10 -2.46
C ASN A 103 9.77 -25.69 -3.91
N ARG A 104 8.86 -25.91 -4.87
CA ARG A 104 8.99 -25.47 -6.24
C ARG A 104 7.97 -24.38 -6.52
N ALA A 105 8.46 -23.17 -6.82
CA ALA A 105 7.61 -22.07 -7.21
C ALA A 105 7.41 -22.03 -8.72
N THR A 106 6.16 -21.92 -9.17
CA THR A 106 5.78 -21.75 -10.57
C THR A 106 4.92 -20.51 -10.73
N SER A 107 5.12 -19.76 -11.79
CA SER A 107 4.29 -18.59 -12.13
C SER A 107 4.06 -18.55 -13.63
N TYR A 108 2.82 -18.30 -14.04
CA TYR A 108 2.43 -18.14 -15.43
C TYR A 108 2.42 -16.67 -15.89
N GLY A 109 3.01 -15.78 -15.09
CA GLY A 109 3.10 -14.35 -15.40
C GLY A 109 1.82 -13.55 -15.09
N ASN A 110 0.77 -14.19 -14.61
CA ASN A 110 -0.44 -13.48 -14.16
C ASN A 110 -0.11 -12.60 -12.98
N ARG A 111 -0.74 -11.43 -12.94
CA ARG A 111 -0.57 -10.44 -11.87
C ARG A 111 -1.91 -10.12 -11.23
N SER A 112 -1.88 -9.89 -9.93
CA SER A 112 -3.05 -9.51 -9.14
C SER A 112 -2.80 -8.22 -8.38
N LEU A 113 -3.89 -7.51 -8.15
CA LEU A 113 -3.95 -6.31 -7.33
C LEU A 113 -4.70 -6.66 -6.04
N HIS A 114 -4.00 -6.62 -4.92
CA HIS A 114 -4.58 -6.88 -3.60
C HIS A 114 -5.00 -5.55 -2.97
N THR A 115 -6.20 -5.52 -2.42
CA THR A 115 -6.88 -4.31 -1.95
C THR A 115 -7.12 -4.30 -0.45
N LYS A 116 -7.04 -5.45 0.19
CA LYS A 116 -7.25 -5.65 1.64
C LYS A 116 -6.01 -6.25 2.27
N PHE A 117 -5.82 -5.95 3.55
CA PHE A 117 -4.71 -6.46 4.36
C PHE A 117 -4.60 -7.99 4.31
N SER A 118 -3.36 -8.46 4.35
CA SER A 118 -2.99 -9.86 4.58
C SER A 118 -1.74 -9.91 5.46
N ALA A 119 -1.51 -11.03 6.14
CA ALA A 119 -0.27 -11.22 6.90
C ALA A 119 0.98 -11.05 6.02
N GLY A 120 0.94 -11.53 4.78
CA GLY A 120 2.08 -11.47 3.85
C GLY A 120 2.36 -10.10 3.22
N PHE A 121 1.43 -9.17 3.26
CA PHE A 121 1.58 -7.82 2.67
C PHE A 121 0.60 -6.83 3.28
N ASP A 122 0.95 -5.56 3.12
CA ASP A 122 0.16 -4.44 3.59
C ASP A 122 -0.67 -3.84 2.44
N ALA A 123 -1.98 -3.87 2.59
CA ALA A 123 -2.91 -3.25 1.65
C ALA A 123 -4.11 -2.67 2.39
N LYS A 124 -4.73 -1.63 1.83
CA LYS A 124 -5.87 -0.90 2.41
C LYS A 124 -6.79 -0.39 1.32
N SER A 125 -8.08 -0.47 1.58
CA SER A 125 -9.11 0.25 0.82
C SER A 125 -10.09 0.91 1.78
N ARG A 126 -10.45 2.17 1.54
CA ARG A 126 -11.55 2.86 2.27
C ARG A 126 -12.92 2.45 1.75
N LEU A 127 -13.00 1.88 0.56
CA LEU A 127 -14.23 1.36 -0.02
C LEU A 127 -14.28 -0.17 0.12
N ASP A 128 -15.49 -0.71 0.16
CA ASP A 128 -15.68 -2.15 0.15
C ASP A 128 -15.60 -2.70 -1.27
N ILE A 129 -14.38 -3.02 -1.69
CA ILE A 129 -14.07 -3.63 -2.97
C ILE A 129 -13.51 -5.05 -2.76
N PRO A 130 -13.59 -5.94 -3.78
CA PRO A 130 -13.06 -7.30 -3.67
C PRO A 130 -11.61 -7.32 -3.20
N PRO A 131 -11.20 -8.29 -2.34
CA PRO A 131 -9.86 -8.32 -1.75
C PRO A 131 -8.74 -8.57 -2.75
N LYS A 132 -9.07 -9.13 -3.91
CA LYS A 132 -8.14 -9.41 -5.02
C LYS A 132 -8.83 -9.11 -6.34
N LEU A 133 -8.13 -8.40 -7.22
CA LEU A 133 -8.56 -8.05 -8.59
C LEU A 133 -7.49 -8.48 -9.59
N ALA A 134 -7.85 -8.66 -10.84
CA ALA A 134 -6.88 -8.73 -11.92
C ALA A 134 -6.09 -7.40 -11.97
N PHE A 135 -4.80 -7.48 -12.32
CA PHE A 135 -3.97 -6.29 -12.47
C PHE A 135 -4.27 -5.57 -13.79
N GLU A 136 -5.51 -5.06 -13.87
CA GLU A 136 -6.06 -4.35 -15.02
C GLU A 136 -6.80 -3.11 -14.54
N TRP A 137 -6.67 -2.01 -15.27
CA TRP A 137 -7.31 -0.76 -14.92
C TRP A 137 -8.84 -0.88 -14.87
N ASP A 138 -9.43 -1.55 -15.84
CA ASP A 138 -10.87 -1.71 -15.92
C ASP A 138 -11.44 -2.56 -14.76
N ALA A 139 -10.70 -3.57 -14.30
CA ALA A 139 -11.08 -4.36 -13.14
C ALA A 139 -11.16 -3.50 -11.87
N PHE A 140 -10.17 -2.63 -11.67
CA PHE A 140 -10.16 -1.69 -10.54
C PHE A 140 -11.27 -0.65 -10.64
N ILE A 141 -11.43 0.01 -11.80
CA ILE A 141 -12.44 1.06 -11.99
C ILE A 141 -13.86 0.53 -11.87
N ASN A 142 -14.14 -0.68 -12.37
CA ASN A 142 -15.45 -1.30 -12.23
C ASN A 142 -15.77 -1.64 -10.77
N ALA A 143 -14.80 -2.18 -10.01
CA ALA A 143 -14.95 -2.43 -8.59
C ALA A 143 -15.16 -1.12 -7.80
N TYR A 144 -14.40 -0.06 -8.12
CA TYR A 144 -14.55 1.27 -7.53
C TYR A 144 -15.94 1.86 -7.78
N LYS A 145 -16.42 1.86 -9.02
CA LYS A 145 -17.75 2.35 -9.38
C LYS A 145 -18.86 1.57 -8.70
N ALA A 146 -18.73 0.24 -8.63
CA ALA A 146 -19.70 -0.63 -7.94
C ALA A 146 -19.78 -0.30 -6.44
N ALA A 147 -18.64 -0.04 -5.80
CA ALA A 147 -18.59 0.31 -4.38
C ALA A 147 -19.14 1.73 -4.06
N LEU A 148 -19.14 2.64 -5.05
CA LEU A 148 -19.74 3.97 -4.91
C LEU A 148 -21.24 3.98 -5.17
N SER A 149 -21.76 2.96 -5.85
CA SER A 149 -23.21 2.85 -6.10
C SER A 149 -23.91 2.57 -4.77
N PRO A 150 -25.01 3.27 -4.42
CA PRO A 150 -25.76 2.98 -3.21
C PRO A 150 -26.21 1.50 -3.24
N ALA A 151 -25.88 0.78 -2.16
CA ALA A 151 -26.28 -0.62 -2.00
C ALA A 151 -27.81 -0.72 -2.24
N GLN A 152 -28.24 -1.52 -3.19
CA GLN A 152 -29.66 -1.85 -3.30
C GLN A 152 -30.09 -2.47 -1.96
N PRO A 153 -31.20 -2.03 -1.37
CA PRO A 153 -31.68 -2.61 -0.13
C PRO A 153 -31.85 -4.12 -0.35
N ILE A 154 -31.19 -4.91 0.49
CA ILE A 154 -31.35 -6.36 0.50
C ILE A 154 -32.83 -6.61 0.81
N LEU A 155 -33.63 -6.94 -0.19
CA LEU A 155 -34.97 -7.43 0.02
C LEU A 155 -34.82 -8.70 0.87
N ALA A 156 -35.17 -8.60 2.13
CA ALA A 156 -35.23 -9.73 3.04
C ALA A 156 -36.10 -10.81 2.35
N LYS A 157 -35.47 -11.92 1.93
CA LYS A 157 -36.19 -13.08 1.47
C LYS A 157 -37.04 -13.53 2.64
N GLY A 158 -38.37 -13.30 2.50
CA GLY A 158 -39.34 -13.74 3.48
C GLY A 158 -39.14 -15.20 3.78
N VAL A 159 -38.96 -15.49 5.04
CA VAL A 159 -39.07 -16.84 5.58
C VAL A 159 -40.51 -17.25 5.44
N LYS A 160 -40.77 -18.28 4.63
CA LYS A 160 -42.03 -19.06 4.64
C LYS A 160 -41.87 -20.20 5.60
#